data_f759ee05098309b41e8881d2d71a6369
#
_entry.id   f759ee05098309b41e8881d2d71a6369
#
_cell.length_a   1.000
_cell.length_b   1.000
_cell.length_c   1.000
_cell.angle_alpha   90.00
_cell.angle_beta   90.00
_cell.angle_gamma   90.00
#
_symmetry.space_group_name_H-M   'P 1'
#
loop_
_entity.id
_entity.type
_entity.pdbx_description
1 polymer ?
#
loop_
_entity_poly.entity_id
_entity_poly.type
_entity_poly.pdbx_seq_one_letter_code
_entity_poly.pdbx_strand_id
1 'polypeptide(L)'
;DTLWDEVKRFDYPHKYYVDFSQKLWQILPLGPTGYGDSPYQAFSTFAGNPYLIDLEELIENGWLTEEECENTDWGGSKSYVDYEKMYQGRFPLLRKAYRNSHIAENAEFIAFCEENDWWLSDYALFMAIKDSQGGASFLEWDAPLKLREPEAIRRCRHELSDEICFWQFLQYLFAKQWQALKAYANGKGISI
;
A
#
# COMPACT_ATOMS: atom_id res chain seq x y z
N ASP A 1 10.61 -11.81 0.64
CA ASP A 1 11.60 -10.74 0.79
C ASP A 1 10.89 -9.40 0.57
N THR A 2 10.95 -8.51 1.56
CA THR A 2 10.41 -7.16 1.49
C THR A 2 11.44 -6.20 0.87
N LEU A 3 11.02 -5.01 0.44
CA LEU A 3 11.96 -3.92 0.08
C LEU A 3 12.94 -3.65 1.24
N TRP A 4 12.50 -3.82 2.50
CA TRP A 4 13.33 -3.73 3.69
C TRP A 4 14.42 -4.78 3.73
N ASP A 5 14.12 -6.03 3.34
CA ASP A 5 15.12 -7.10 3.29
C ASP A 5 16.18 -6.84 2.25
N GLU A 6 15.81 -6.28 1.10
CA GLU A 6 16.78 -5.86 0.10
C GLU A 6 17.69 -4.76 0.62
N VAL A 7 17.14 -3.76 1.32
CA VAL A 7 17.95 -2.67 1.89
C VAL A 7 18.78 -3.15 3.06
N LYS A 8 18.25 -4.02 3.94
CA LYS A 8 19.03 -4.65 5.02
C LYS A 8 20.17 -5.52 4.46
N ARG A 9 20.01 -6.12 3.27
CA ARG A 9 21.11 -6.81 2.56
C ARG A 9 22.26 -5.89 2.18
N PHE A 10 22.02 -4.59 2.00
CA PHE A 10 23.11 -3.62 1.85
C PHE A 10 23.91 -3.38 3.14
N ASP A 11 23.37 -3.75 4.31
CA ASP A 11 24.12 -3.74 5.59
C ASP A 11 24.94 -5.01 5.83
N TYR A 12 24.81 -6.07 4.99
CA TYR A 12 25.60 -7.29 5.11
C TYR A 12 26.96 -7.14 4.46
N PRO A 13 27.99 -7.74 5.02
CA PRO A 13 29.11 -7.05 5.70
C PRO A 13 29.75 -6.06 4.73
N HIS A 14 29.98 -4.89 5.22
CA HIS A 14 30.57 -3.68 4.64
C HIS A 14 31.71 -3.86 3.59
N LYS A 15 32.18 -5.05 3.34
CA LYS A 15 33.39 -5.29 2.56
C LYS A 15 33.20 -5.40 1.05
N TYR A 16 31.96 -5.66 0.58
CA TYR A 16 31.74 -5.91 -0.86
C TYR A 16 31.00 -4.80 -1.59
N TYR A 17 30.25 -3.94 -0.90
CA TYR A 17 29.44 -2.89 -1.54
C TYR A 17 30.06 -1.50 -1.45
N VAL A 18 30.91 -1.23 -0.47
CA VAL A 18 31.62 0.03 -0.33
C VAL A 18 32.63 0.24 -1.48
N ASP A 19 33.15 -0.84 -2.08
CA ASP A 19 34.13 -0.78 -3.17
C ASP A 19 33.53 -0.36 -4.52
N PHE A 20 32.20 -0.43 -4.72
CA PHE A 20 31.58 -0.10 -6.00
C PHE A 20 31.12 1.36 -6.14
N SER A 21 31.22 2.17 -5.08
CA SER A 21 30.85 3.61 -5.11
C SER A 21 29.46 3.88 -5.67
N GLN A 22 28.52 2.92 -5.55
CA GLN A 22 27.17 3.08 -6.04
C GLN A 22 26.46 4.15 -5.21
N LYS A 23 25.88 5.14 -5.88
CA LYS A 23 25.17 6.26 -5.25
C LYS A 23 23.71 6.35 -5.67
N LEU A 24 23.32 5.52 -6.62
CA LEU A 24 21.97 5.51 -7.19
C LEU A 24 21.40 4.10 -7.11
N TRP A 25 20.20 4.00 -6.60
CA TRP A 25 19.40 2.78 -6.62
C TRP A 25 18.17 3.00 -7.50
N GLN A 26 18.18 2.36 -8.68
CA GLN A 26 17.05 2.40 -9.59
C GLN A 26 16.03 1.33 -9.18
N ILE A 27 14.79 1.73 -8.97
CA ILE A 27 13.66 0.86 -8.65
C ILE A 27 12.59 0.95 -9.74
N LEU A 28 11.68 -0.02 -9.74
CA LEU A 28 10.47 0.04 -10.55
C LEU A 28 9.45 1.00 -9.93
N PRO A 29 8.46 1.48 -10.71
CA PRO A 29 7.37 2.27 -10.15
C PRO A 29 6.67 1.53 -9.00
N LEU A 30 6.36 2.26 -7.94
CA LEU A 30 5.75 1.70 -6.71
C LEU A 30 4.23 1.88 -6.65
N GLY A 31 3.61 2.29 -7.74
CA GLY A 31 2.16 2.51 -7.82
C GLY A 31 1.35 1.22 -7.78
N PRO A 32 0.04 1.32 -7.43
CA PRO A 32 -0.84 0.16 -7.40
C PRO A 32 -1.00 -0.41 -8.80
N THR A 33 -0.82 -1.72 -8.94
CA THR A 33 -0.92 -2.42 -10.22
C THR A 33 -2.37 -2.73 -10.57
N GLY A 34 -2.68 -2.70 -11.85
CA GLY A 34 -3.97 -3.12 -12.39
C GLY A 34 -3.95 -4.57 -12.86
N TYR A 35 -4.82 -4.90 -13.81
CA TYR A 35 -4.85 -6.22 -14.42
C TYR A 35 -3.50 -6.55 -15.08
N GLY A 36 -2.96 -7.72 -14.75
CA GLY A 36 -1.66 -8.19 -15.26
C GLY A 36 -0.46 -7.78 -14.41
N ASP A 37 -0.68 -7.14 -13.27
CA ASP A 37 0.32 -6.85 -12.21
C ASP A 37 1.59 -6.13 -12.68
N SER A 38 1.51 -5.45 -13.83
CA SER A 38 2.63 -4.67 -14.37
C SER A 38 2.82 -3.38 -13.56
N PRO A 39 4.04 -3.11 -13.05
CA PRO A 39 4.33 -1.87 -12.34
C PRO A 39 4.22 -0.62 -13.22
N TYR A 40 4.20 -0.80 -14.55
CA TYR A 40 4.03 0.28 -15.52
C TYR A 40 2.58 0.58 -15.88
N GLN A 41 1.62 -0.18 -15.35
CA GLN A 41 0.18 0.00 -15.58
C GLN A 41 -0.55 0.44 -14.31
N ALA A 42 0.07 1.35 -13.55
CA ALA A 42 -0.57 1.93 -12.38
C ALA A 42 -1.78 2.79 -12.78
N PHE A 43 -2.87 2.65 -12.06
CA PHE A 43 -4.09 3.46 -12.25
C PHE A 43 -4.12 4.70 -11.35
N SER A 44 -3.05 4.95 -10.61
CA SER A 44 -2.82 6.18 -9.85
C SER A 44 -1.35 6.59 -9.93
N THR A 45 -1.11 7.87 -10.11
CA THR A 45 0.24 8.45 -10.14
C THR A 45 0.80 8.66 -8.73
N PHE A 46 -0.06 8.83 -7.74
CA PHE A 46 0.34 9.24 -6.38
C PHE A 46 0.27 8.10 -5.36
N ALA A 47 -0.64 7.15 -5.58
CA ALA A 47 -0.86 6.06 -4.65
C ALA A 47 0.28 5.04 -4.67
N GLY A 48 0.65 4.55 -3.49
CA GLY A 48 1.56 3.42 -3.33
C GLY A 48 0.84 2.08 -3.43
N ASN A 49 1.59 1.04 -3.80
CA ASN A 49 1.07 -0.32 -3.94
C ASN A 49 0.93 -0.98 -2.57
N PRO A 50 -0.28 -1.37 -2.13
CA PRO A 50 -0.48 -2.07 -0.86
C PRO A 50 0.29 -3.40 -0.73
N TYR A 51 0.70 -4.01 -1.83
CA TYR A 51 1.53 -5.21 -1.81
C TYR A 51 2.93 -4.98 -1.22
N LEU A 52 3.38 -3.74 -1.19
CA LEU A 52 4.69 -3.38 -0.67
C LEU A 52 4.68 -2.96 0.81
N ILE A 53 3.52 -2.94 1.46
CA ILE A 53 3.42 -2.64 2.90
C ILE A 53 4.10 -3.78 3.68
N ASP A 54 5.03 -3.46 4.55
CA ASP A 54 5.70 -4.42 5.40
C ASP A 54 4.76 -4.92 6.52
N LEU A 55 4.54 -6.23 6.60
CA LEU A 55 3.69 -6.84 7.62
C LEU A 55 4.43 -7.01 8.95
N GLU A 56 5.76 -7.07 8.97
CA GLU A 56 6.54 -7.16 10.21
C GLU A 56 6.30 -5.92 11.08
N GLU A 57 6.28 -4.72 10.49
CA GLU A 57 5.94 -3.51 11.23
C GLU A 57 4.52 -3.57 11.84
N LEU A 58 3.57 -4.22 11.16
CA LEU A 58 2.20 -4.37 11.69
C LEU A 58 2.16 -5.37 12.85
N ILE A 59 3.04 -6.38 12.85
CA ILE A 59 3.21 -7.30 13.98
C ILE A 59 3.86 -6.56 15.15
N GLU A 60 4.92 -5.79 14.91
CA GLU A 60 5.60 -4.99 15.94
C GLU A 60 4.64 -3.98 16.62
N ASN A 61 3.72 -3.41 15.85
CA ASN A 61 2.66 -2.53 16.38
C ASN A 61 1.54 -3.28 17.11
N GLY A 62 1.55 -4.63 17.13
CA GLY A 62 0.53 -5.45 17.77
C GLY A 62 -0.80 -5.48 17.01
N TRP A 63 -0.81 -5.10 15.73
CA TRP A 63 -2.02 -5.12 14.90
C TRP A 63 -2.24 -6.45 14.20
N LEU A 64 -1.18 -7.24 14.05
CA LEU A 64 -1.17 -8.61 13.57
C LEU A 64 -0.33 -9.49 14.50
N THR A 65 -0.44 -10.79 14.34
CA THR A 65 0.45 -11.76 14.96
C THR A 65 1.31 -12.46 13.90
N GLU A 66 2.49 -12.96 14.31
CA GLU A 66 3.35 -13.74 13.45
C GLU A 66 2.62 -14.99 12.92
N GLU A 67 1.89 -15.70 13.80
CA GLU A 67 1.10 -16.88 13.45
C GLU A 67 0.08 -16.60 12.31
N GLU A 68 -0.56 -15.45 12.30
CA GLU A 68 -1.52 -15.08 11.25
C GLU A 68 -0.84 -14.89 9.90
N CYS A 69 0.34 -14.29 9.90
CA CYS A 69 1.11 -14.09 8.69
C CYS A 69 1.71 -15.40 8.17
N GLU A 70 2.19 -16.28 9.05
CA GLU A 70 2.76 -17.59 8.70
C GLU A 70 1.71 -18.56 8.18
N ASN A 71 0.50 -18.55 8.75
CA ASN A 71 -0.60 -19.43 8.33
C ASN A 71 -1.27 -18.98 7.01
N THR A 72 -0.88 -17.84 6.45
CA THR A 72 -1.41 -17.36 5.19
C THR A 72 -0.74 -18.09 4.02
N ASP A 73 -1.54 -18.54 3.03
CA ASP A 73 -1.02 -19.16 1.82
C ASP A 73 -0.47 -18.09 0.85
N TRP A 74 0.84 -17.95 0.82
CA TRP A 74 1.56 -17.02 -0.05
C TRP A 74 1.93 -17.62 -1.41
N GLY A 75 1.56 -18.87 -1.69
CA GLY A 75 1.96 -19.61 -2.88
C GLY A 75 3.12 -20.58 -2.65
N GLY A 76 3.33 -21.47 -3.61
CA GLY A 76 4.28 -22.57 -3.48
C GLY A 76 5.69 -22.28 -4.01
N SER A 77 5.93 -21.16 -4.66
CA SER A 77 7.20 -20.83 -5.30
C SER A 77 7.97 -19.74 -4.55
N LYS A 78 9.28 -19.96 -4.36
CA LYS A 78 10.20 -18.93 -3.88
C LYS A 78 10.78 -18.06 -5.02
N SER A 79 10.51 -18.43 -6.26
CA SER A 79 11.13 -17.81 -7.44
C SER A 79 10.23 -16.82 -8.17
N TYR A 80 8.93 -16.84 -7.91
CA TYR A 80 7.96 -15.90 -8.49
C TYR A 80 6.75 -15.73 -7.57
N VAL A 81 6.09 -14.58 -7.70
CA VAL A 81 4.92 -14.20 -6.91
C VAL A 81 3.65 -14.78 -7.53
N ASP A 82 2.83 -15.44 -6.70
CA ASP A 82 1.46 -15.78 -7.03
C ASP A 82 0.55 -14.60 -6.64
N TYR A 83 0.21 -13.75 -7.59
CA TYR A 83 -0.54 -12.52 -7.32
C TYR A 83 -1.97 -12.78 -6.84
N GLU A 84 -2.60 -13.88 -7.27
CA GLU A 84 -3.92 -14.25 -6.76
C GLU A 84 -3.86 -14.57 -5.27
N LYS A 85 -2.91 -15.40 -4.86
CA LYS A 85 -2.71 -15.72 -3.45
C LYS A 85 -2.22 -14.52 -2.64
N MET A 86 -1.38 -13.70 -3.23
CA MET A 86 -0.97 -12.42 -2.61
C MET A 86 -2.18 -11.55 -2.31
N TYR A 87 -3.10 -11.39 -3.26
CA TYR A 87 -4.31 -10.62 -3.05
C TYR A 87 -5.22 -11.25 -1.97
N GLN A 88 -5.49 -12.55 -2.10
CA GLN A 88 -6.39 -13.29 -1.19
C GLN A 88 -5.85 -13.36 0.24
N GLY A 89 -4.54 -13.41 0.43
CA GLY A 89 -3.91 -13.47 1.74
C GLY A 89 -3.68 -12.10 2.36
N ARG A 90 -3.16 -11.17 1.58
CA ARG A 90 -2.69 -9.88 2.11
C ARG A 90 -3.80 -8.93 2.52
N PHE A 91 -4.82 -8.77 1.71
CA PHE A 91 -5.91 -7.84 2.04
C PHE A 91 -6.70 -8.21 3.30
N PRO A 92 -7.01 -9.48 3.59
CA PRO A 92 -7.58 -9.86 4.89
C PRO A 92 -6.70 -9.47 6.08
N LEU A 93 -5.37 -9.66 5.98
CA LEU A 93 -4.43 -9.25 7.03
C LEU A 93 -4.40 -7.72 7.19
N LEU A 94 -4.32 -6.97 6.10
CA LEU A 94 -4.35 -5.51 6.14
C LEU A 94 -5.66 -4.97 6.73
N ARG A 95 -6.80 -5.59 6.41
CA ARG A 95 -8.09 -5.24 7.02
C ARG A 95 -8.11 -5.56 8.52
N LYS A 96 -7.49 -6.65 8.95
CA LYS A 96 -7.36 -6.98 10.36
C LYS A 96 -6.49 -5.95 11.08
N ALA A 97 -5.33 -5.61 10.51
CA ALA A 97 -4.46 -4.57 11.03
C ALA A 97 -5.19 -3.22 11.16
N TYR A 98 -5.96 -2.83 10.14
CA TYR A 98 -6.79 -1.63 10.16
C TYR A 98 -7.76 -1.61 11.35
N ARG A 99 -8.50 -2.70 11.56
CA ARG A 99 -9.45 -2.80 12.70
C ARG A 99 -8.75 -2.72 14.05
N ASN A 100 -7.59 -3.34 14.18
CA ASN A 100 -6.83 -3.40 15.43
C ASN A 100 -6.07 -2.09 15.71
N SER A 101 -5.78 -1.30 14.70
CA SER A 101 -4.99 -0.07 14.83
C SER A 101 -5.74 1.10 15.47
N HIS A 102 -7.08 1.10 15.40
CA HIS A 102 -7.91 2.25 15.78
C HIS A 102 -7.42 3.56 15.14
N ILE A 103 -6.97 3.48 13.89
CA ILE A 103 -6.19 4.51 13.20
C ILE A 103 -6.91 5.86 13.09
N ALA A 104 -8.24 5.86 13.07
CA ALA A 104 -9.06 7.08 12.94
C ALA A 104 -8.81 8.11 14.06
N GLU A 105 -8.27 7.67 15.21
CA GLU A 105 -7.93 8.54 16.36
C GLU A 105 -6.43 8.95 16.35
N ASN A 106 -5.64 8.45 15.40
CA ASN A 106 -4.21 8.71 15.36
C ASN A 106 -3.92 10.07 14.71
N ALA A 107 -3.23 10.95 15.44
CA ALA A 107 -2.95 12.31 14.99
C ALA A 107 -2.05 12.37 13.75
N GLU A 108 -1.07 11.44 13.61
CA GLU A 108 -0.19 11.39 12.42
C GLU A 108 -0.98 10.97 11.18
N PHE A 109 -1.90 10.01 11.34
CA PHE A 109 -2.78 9.59 10.26
C PHE A 109 -3.71 10.71 9.81
N ILE A 110 -4.32 11.45 10.77
CA ILE A 110 -5.19 12.58 10.47
C ILE A 110 -4.42 13.65 9.70
N ALA A 111 -3.23 14.03 10.18
CA ALA A 111 -2.37 15.01 9.51
C ALA A 111 -1.99 14.54 8.09
N PHE A 112 -1.62 13.26 7.93
CA PHE A 112 -1.33 12.70 6.61
C PHE A 112 -2.52 12.81 5.65
N CYS A 113 -3.73 12.52 6.12
CA CYS A 113 -4.94 12.64 5.31
C CYS A 113 -5.21 14.09 4.90
N GLU A 114 -5.03 15.05 5.81
CA GLU A 114 -5.20 16.49 5.54
C GLU A 114 -4.18 17.00 4.52
N GLU A 115 -2.89 16.67 4.70
CA GLU A 115 -1.81 17.08 3.79
C GLU A 115 -1.97 16.50 2.38
N ASN A 116 -2.56 15.32 2.25
CA ASN A 116 -2.73 14.60 0.99
C ASN A 116 -4.15 14.65 0.43
N ASP A 117 -5.08 15.42 1.02
CA ASP A 117 -6.49 15.44 0.64
C ASP A 117 -6.72 15.69 -0.85
N TRP A 118 -5.87 16.50 -1.47
CA TRP A 118 -5.94 16.88 -2.89
C TRP A 118 -5.91 15.70 -3.89
N TRP A 119 -5.41 14.52 -3.48
CA TRP A 119 -5.44 13.30 -4.29
C TRP A 119 -6.03 12.11 -3.53
N LEU A 120 -5.72 12.00 -2.22
CA LEU A 120 -6.01 10.82 -1.41
C LEU A 120 -7.51 10.62 -1.20
N SER A 121 -8.26 11.69 -1.00
CA SER A 121 -9.70 11.58 -0.75
C SER A 121 -10.45 11.06 -1.97
N ASP A 122 -10.04 11.42 -3.18
CA ASP A 122 -10.63 10.92 -4.42
C ASP A 122 -10.16 9.49 -4.75
N TYR A 123 -8.88 9.18 -4.50
CA TYR A 123 -8.36 7.83 -4.67
C TYR A 123 -9.05 6.83 -3.73
N ALA A 124 -9.14 7.15 -2.45
CA ALA A 124 -9.77 6.29 -1.46
C ALA A 124 -11.26 6.07 -1.74
N LEU A 125 -11.98 7.13 -2.14
CA LEU A 125 -13.37 7.02 -2.59
C LEU A 125 -13.51 6.12 -3.82
N PHE A 126 -12.65 6.29 -4.83
CA PHE A 126 -12.66 5.46 -6.03
C PHE A 126 -12.47 3.99 -5.69
N MET A 127 -11.49 3.67 -4.83
CA MET A 127 -11.22 2.30 -4.42
C MET A 127 -12.35 1.70 -3.59
N ALA A 128 -12.95 2.46 -2.67
CA ALA A 128 -14.09 2.03 -1.88
C ALA A 128 -15.32 1.73 -2.77
N ILE A 129 -15.61 2.58 -3.77
CA ILE A 129 -16.67 2.32 -4.73
C ILE A 129 -16.33 1.07 -5.57
N LYS A 130 -15.10 0.95 -6.06
CA LYS A 130 -14.66 -0.20 -6.85
C LYS A 130 -14.85 -1.51 -6.08
N ASP A 131 -14.47 -1.56 -4.81
CA ASP A 131 -14.68 -2.72 -3.95
C ASP A 131 -16.17 -3.02 -3.75
N SER A 132 -17.00 -2.01 -3.53
CA SER A 132 -18.46 -2.18 -3.41
C SER A 132 -19.12 -2.70 -4.68
N GLN A 133 -18.50 -2.50 -5.84
CA GLN A 133 -18.93 -3.01 -7.15
C GLN A 133 -18.22 -4.33 -7.53
N GLY A 134 -17.65 -5.06 -6.56
CA GLY A 134 -16.98 -6.33 -6.79
C GLY A 134 -15.73 -6.24 -7.68
N GLY A 135 -15.05 -5.10 -7.67
CA GLY A 135 -13.84 -4.86 -8.47
C GLY A 135 -14.09 -4.46 -9.92
N ALA A 136 -15.35 -4.29 -10.34
CA ALA A 136 -15.71 -3.91 -11.71
C ALA A 136 -15.02 -2.64 -12.19
N SER A 137 -14.79 -2.56 -13.50
CA SER A 137 -14.29 -1.34 -14.14
C SER A 137 -15.26 -0.17 -13.91
N PHE A 138 -14.75 1.05 -13.69
CA PHE A 138 -15.59 2.23 -13.54
C PHE A 138 -16.49 2.49 -14.77
N LEU A 139 -16.10 1.96 -15.92
CA LEU A 139 -16.91 2.02 -17.15
C LEU A 139 -18.22 1.23 -17.05
N GLU A 140 -18.27 0.27 -16.15
CA GLU A 140 -19.44 -0.61 -15.90
C GLU A 140 -20.31 -0.09 -14.75
N TRP A 141 -19.85 0.93 -14.00
CA TRP A 141 -20.62 1.51 -12.91
C TRP A 141 -21.87 2.23 -13.40
N ASP A 142 -22.85 2.37 -12.52
CA ASP A 142 -24.05 3.16 -12.79
C ASP A 142 -23.72 4.59 -13.23
N ALA A 143 -24.53 5.13 -14.13
CA ALA A 143 -24.28 6.46 -14.72
C ALA A 143 -24.05 7.57 -13.69
N PRO A 144 -24.81 7.68 -12.58
CA PRO A 144 -24.57 8.69 -11.56
C PRO A 144 -23.19 8.61 -10.91
N LEU A 145 -22.68 7.41 -10.67
CA LEU A 145 -21.32 7.20 -10.11
C LEU A 145 -20.25 7.50 -11.16
N LYS A 146 -20.44 6.97 -12.36
CA LYS A 146 -19.52 7.16 -13.49
C LYS A 146 -19.35 8.64 -13.83
N LEU A 147 -20.45 9.41 -13.84
CA LEU A 147 -20.47 10.84 -14.12
C LEU A 147 -20.17 11.70 -12.88
N ARG A 148 -19.92 11.08 -11.74
CA ARG A 148 -19.63 11.77 -10.46
C ARG A 148 -20.73 12.76 -10.08
N GLU A 149 -22.00 12.39 -10.24
CA GLU A 149 -23.12 13.24 -9.81
C GLU A 149 -23.02 13.56 -8.32
N PRO A 150 -23.15 14.82 -7.90
CA PRO A 150 -22.88 15.24 -6.52
C PRO A 150 -23.63 14.44 -5.46
N GLU A 151 -24.90 14.11 -5.71
CA GLU A 151 -25.72 13.32 -4.78
C GLU A 151 -25.22 11.87 -4.66
N ALA A 152 -24.85 11.25 -5.78
CA ALA A 152 -24.32 9.87 -5.79
C ALA A 152 -22.99 9.83 -5.03
N ILE A 153 -22.09 10.78 -5.27
CA ILE A 153 -20.81 10.87 -4.59
C ILE A 153 -21.01 11.14 -3.08
N ARG A 154 -21.90 12.03 -2.71
CA ARG A 154 -22.19 12.32 -1.27
C ARG A 154 -22.70 11.08 -0.56
N ARG A 155 -23.62 10.34 -1.17
CA ARG A 155 -24.15 9.09 -0.64
C ARG A 155 -23.03 8.06 -0.45
N CYS A 156 -22.19 7.83 -1.47
CA CYS A 156 -21.07 6.89 -1.35
C CYS A 156 -20.06 7.29 -0.27
N ARG A 157 -19.74 8.59 -0.12
CA ARG A 157 -18.87 9.05 0.96
C ARG A 157 -19.43 8.74 2.34
N HIS A 158 -20.75 8.79 2.50
CA HIS A 158 -21.41 8.47 3.77
C HIS A 158 -21.48 6.95 3.98
N GLU A 159 -21.97 6.20 2.99
CA GLU A 159 -22.20 4.76 3.11
C GLU A 159 -20.90 3.94 3.17
N LEU A 160 -19.83 4.42 2.50
CA LEU A 160 -18.55 3.74 2.40
C LEU A 160 -17.44 4.41 3.23
N SER A 161 -17.82 5.18 4.26
CA SER A 161 -16.84 5.96 5.05
C SER A 161 -15.77 5.08 5.70
N ASP A 162 -16.09 3.89 6.16
CA ASP A 162 -15.12 2.94 6.75
C ASP A 162 -14.18 2.38 5.67
N GLU A 163 -14.69 2.03 4.49
CA GLU A 163 -13.89 1.57 3.37
C GLU A 163 -12.95 2.68 2.84
N ILE A 164 -13.42 3.91 2.81
CA ILE A 164 -12.59 5.06 2.44
C ILE A 164 -11.45 5.21 3.47
N CYS A 165 -11.76 5.14 4.76
CA CYS A 165 -10.75 5.21 5.82
C CYS A 165 -9.73 4.05 5.71
N PHE A 166 -10.18 2.84 5.38
CA PHE A 166 -9.28 1.70 5.13
C PHE A 166 -8.31 1.98 3.98
N TRP A 167 -8.78 2.50 2.85
CA TRP A 167 -7.90 2.84 1.73
C TRP A 167 -6.94 3.99 2.05
N GLN A 168 -7.37 4.96 2.86
CA GLN A 168 -6.48 6.02 3.38
C GLN A 168 -5.40 5.42 4.31
N PHE A 169 -5.79 4.48 5.18
CA PHE A 169 -4.87 3.78 6.06
C PHE A 169 -3.77 3.03 5.28
N LEU A 170 -4.12 2.34 4.21
CA LEU A 170 -3.12 1.66 3.37
C LEU A 170 -2.11 2.65 2.77
N GLN A 171 -2.57 3.81 2.33
CA GLN A 171 -1.69 4.83 1.77
C GLN A 171 -0.82 5.49 2.84
N TYR A 172 -1.34 5.68 4.03
CA TYR A 172 -0.57 6.14 5.19
C TYR A 172 0.56 5.17 5.55
N LEU A 173 0.26 3.88 5.66
CA LEU A 173 1.26 2.85 5.95
C LEU A 173 2.36 2.83 4.88
N PHE A 174 1.96 2.78 3.63
CA PHE A 174 2.92 2.79 2.52
C PHE A 174 3.82 4.04 2.57
N ALA A 175 3.24 5.22 2.72
CA ALA A 175 4.00 6.47 2.75
C ALA A 175 4.98 6.52 3.92
N LYS A 176 4.55 6.11 5.12
CA LYS A 176 5.38 6.05 6.33
C LYS A 176 6.59 5.12 6.12
N GLN A 177 6.34 3.90 5.68
CA GLN A 177 7.39 2.90 5.46
C GLN A 177 8.32 3.31 4.32
N TRP A 178 7.78 3.83 3.22
CA TRP A 178 8.57 4.33 2.10
C TRP A 178 9.48 5.50 2.50
N GLN A 179 8.96 6.45 3.28
CA GLN A 179 9.76 7.57 3.77
C GLN A 179 10.90 7.10 4.69
N ALA A 180 10.64 6.14 5.58
CA ALA A 180 11.65 5.56 6.45
C ALA A 180 12.75 4.86 5.64
N LEU A 181 12.38 4.03 4.65
CA LEU A 181 13.30 3.36 3.75
C LEU A 181 14.15 4.35 2.96
N LYS A 182 13.52 5.37 2.39
CA LYS A 182 14.21 6.41 1.61
C LYS A 182 15.17 7.22 2.49
N ALA A 183 14.75 7.57 3.70
CA ALA A 183 15.60 8.27 4.65
C ALA A 183 16.83 7.44 5.03
N TYR A 184 16.65 6.13 5.26
CA TYR A 184 17.74 5.21 5.52
C TYR A 184 18.74 5.15 4.37
N ALA A 185 18.27 4.92 3.14
CA ALA A 185 19.12 4.87 1.95
C ALA A 185 19.89 6.19 1.75
N ASN A 186 19.19 7.32 1.85
CA ASN A 186 19.81 8.64 1.72
C ASN A 186 20.85 8.90 2.82
N GLY A 187 20.60 8.43 4.04
CA GLY A 187 21.56 8.49 5.16
C GLY A 187 22.84 7.69 4.91
N LYS A 188 22.78 6.67 4.03
CA LYS A 188 23.93 5.91 3.54
C LYS A 188 24.57 6.51 2.28
N GLY A 189 24.11 7.66 1.81
CA GLY A 189 24.61 8.33 0.61
C GLY A 189 24.08 7.74 -0.71
N ILE A 190 22.98 6.98 -0.64
CA ILE A 190 22.33 6.35 -1.80
C ILE A 190 21.05 7.15 -2.12
N SER A 191 20.92 7.63 -3.34
CA SER A 191 19.69 8.23 -3.86
C SER A 191 18.84 7.18 -4.56
N ILE A 192 17.52 7.26 -4.38
CA ILE A 192 16.53 6.39 -5.04
C ILE A 192 15.78 7.21 -6.07
#